data_d5d9f5b3504438bb64b185a106889816
#
_entry.id   d5d9f5b3504438bb64b185a106889816
#
_cell.length_a   1.000
_cell.length_b   1.000
_cell.length_c   1.000
_cell.angle_alpha   90.00
_cell.angle_beta   90.00
_cell.angle_gamma   90.00
#
_symmetry.space_group_name_H-M   'P 1'
#
loop_
_entity.id
_entity.type
_entity.pdbx_description
1 polymer ?
#
loop_
_entity_poly.entity_id
_entity_poly.type
_entity_poly.pdbx_seq_one_letter_code
_entity_poly.pdbx_strand_id
1 'polypeptide(L)'
;MVVNEDNFVDDYGKRHPWFELYNNSAGTVDLRGCFLTDDKSNPRKYMIPKGDVLTKVPPYQHILFWADNKPTRGTFHVNFTLDPTKDNYIALYDADGTTLIDEVKVPAGQVADISYAREMDGTGKWISMTKVTPSTNNVTLDTNEKVENFQRNDSWGIGMTITAMAVVFLGLIVLYLVFKQTGNAAIRASQRNAKKAAAESGKAVSADAGQENGEVLAAIATALYEMSDDNHDIENTVLTIRKVQRSYSPWSSKIYNLRQAPVRK
;
A
#
# COMPACT_ATOMS: atom_id res chain seq x y z
N MET A 1 8.27 -1.45 28.58
CA MET A 1 9.15 -2.65 28.67
C MET A 1 10.12 -2.50 29.83
N VAL A 2 10.12 -3.43 30.76
CA VAL A 2 10.99 -3.36 31.97
C VAL A 2 12.32 -4.09 31.69
N VAL A 3 12.30 -5.23 31.01
CA VAL A 3 13.49 -6.00 30.65
C VAL A 3 13.68 -5.96 29.15
N ASN A 4 14.75 -5.31 28.70
CA ASN A 4 15.08 -5.14 27.27
C ASN A 4 16.47 -5.77 27.03
N GLU A 5 16.49 -6.99 26.50
CA GLU A 5 17.73 -7.74 26.26
C GLU A 5 18.12 -7.71 24.78
N ASP A 6 17.20 -8.04 23.88
CA ASP A 6 17.49 -8.18 22.45
C ASP A 6 16.63 -7.30 21.54
N ASN A 7 15.76 -6.44 22.12
CA ASN A 7 14.77 -5.72 21.34
C ASN A 7 15.30 -4.36 20.83
N PHE A 8 15.05 -3.29 21.54
CA PHE A 8 15.26 -1.93 21.06
C PHE A 8 16.45 -1.26 21.73
N VAL A 9 17.26 -0.52 20.98
CA VAL A 9 18.45 0.17 21.46
C VAL A 9 18.24 1.69 21.51
N ASP A 10 18.87 2.34 22.47
CA ASP A 10 18.91 3.80 22.56
C ASP A 10 19.88 4.41 21.53
N ASP A 11 19.92 5.73 21.45
CA ASP A 11 20.81 6.48 20.55
C ASP A 11 22.31 6.23 20.84
N TYR A 12 22.63 5.62 21.96
CA TYR A 12 23.99 5.24 22.37
C TYR A 12 24.30 3.76 22.16
N GLY A 13 23.39 3.02 21.47
CA GLY A 13 23.52 1.61 21.21
C GLY A 13 23.40 0.72 22.45
N LYS A 14 22.73 1.20 23.52
CA LYS A 14 22.48 0.46 24.75
C LYS A 14 21.03 0.04 24.88
N ARG A 15 20.80 -1.09 25.53
CA ARG A 15 19.47 -1.57 25.86
C ARG A 15 19.13 -1.24 27.29
N HIS A 16 18.12 -0.41 27.44
CA HIS A 16 17.60 0.04 28.73
C HIS A 16 16.09 -0.22 28.80
N PRO A 17 15.52 -0.29 30.01
CA PRO A 17 14.08 -0.21 30.18
C PRO A 17 13.53 1.06 29.51
N TRP A 18 12.34 0.96 28.96
CA TRP A 18 11.70 2.09 28.31
C TRP A 18 10.18 2.04 28.44
N PHE A 19 9.54 3.17 28.28
CA PHE A 19 8.09 3.30 28.22
C PHE A 19 7.69 4.37 27.21
N GLU A 20 6.46 4.28 26.74
CA GLU A 20 5.91 5.18 25.75
C GLU A 20 4.69 5.91 26.29
N LEU A 21 4.54 7.15 25.85
CA LEU A 21 3.31 7.91 25.98
C LEU A 21 2.67 8.01 24.60
N TYR A 22 1.36 7.83 24.57
CA TYR A 22 0.56 7.92 23.35
C TYR A 22 -0.36 9.13 23.41
N ASN A 23 -0.34 9.97 22.37
CA ASN A 23 -1.27 11.07 22.24
C ASN A 23 -2.60 10.57 21.66
N ASN A 24 -3.58 10.34 22.52
CA ASN A 24 -4.93 9.88 22.13
C ASN A 24 -5.84 11.01 21.62
N SER A 25 -5.32 12.21 21.40
CA SER A 25 -6.11 13.36 20.95
C SER A 25 -5.93 13.64 19.45
N ALA A 26 -6.90 14.35 18.86
CA ALA A 26 -6.83 14.83 17.48
C ALA A 26 -5.93 16.07 17.31
N GLY A 27 -5.36 16.60 18.39
CA GLY A 27 -4.48 17.77 18.41
C GLY A 27 -3.05 17.40 18.79
N THR A 28 -2.09 18.26 18.46
CA THR A 28 -0.71 18.14 18.97
C THR A 28 -0.68 18.48 20.46
N VAL A 29 -0.12 17.59 21.27
CA VAL A 29 0.08 17.78 22.70
C VAL A 29 1.53 18.21 22.96
N ASP A 30 1.70 19.19 23.81
CA ASP A 30 3.01 19.69 24.23
C ASP A 30 3.33 19.21 25.65
N LEU A 31 4.31 18.33 25.78
CA LEU A 31 4.71 17.74 27.06
C LEU A 31 5.75 18.58 27.81
N ARG A 32 6.11 19.76 27.32
CA ARG A 32 7.13 20.62 27.93
C ARG A 32 6.72 21.07 29.33
N GLY A 33 7.56 20.75 30.30
CA GLY A 33 7.35 21.10 31.69
C GLY A 33 6.45 20.14 32.45
N CYS A 34 5.84 19.13 31.79
CA CYS A 34 5.18 18.03 32.48
C CYS A 34 6.19 17.19 33.25
N PHE A 35 5.71 16.41 34.20
CA PHE A 35 6.56 15.62 35.09
C PHE A 35 6.30 14.12 34.91
N LEU A 36 7.37 13.37 34.88
CA LEU A 36 7.36 11.90 34.90
C LEU A 36 7.91 11.40 36.23
N THR A 37 7.31 10.36 36.78
CA THR A 37 7.74 9.80 38.06
C THR A 37 7.50 8.30 38.14
N ASP A 38 8.36 7.61 38.86
CA ASP A 38 8.21 6.23 39.33
C ASP A 38 7.80 6.15 40.81
N ASP A 39 7.59 7.29 41.47
CA ASP A 39 7.24 7.38 42.87
C ASP A 39 6.05 8.29 43.10
N LYS A 40 4.96 7.70 43.59
CA LYS A 40 3.72 8.46 43.91
C LYS A 40 3.89 9.54 44.95
N SER A 41 4.90 9.41 45.83
CA SER A 41 5.21 10.43 46.85
C SER A 41 5.96 11.62 46.27
N ASN A 42 6.57 11.49 45.11
CA ASN A 42 7.33 12.55 44.47
C ASN A 42 6.85 12.80 43.02
N PRO A 43 5.74 13.48 42.81
CA PRO A 43 5.18 13.76 41.49
C PRO A 43 6.10 14.53 40.54
N ARG A 44 7.02 15.33 41.09
CA ARG A 44 7.93 16.21 40.34
C ARG A 44 9.33 15.62 40.12
N LYS A 45 9.46 14.29 40.06
CA LYS A 45 10.76 13.63 40.03
C LYS A 45 11.58 13.95 38.78
N TYR A 46 10.98 13.91 37.60
CA TYR A 46 11.60 14.23 36.32
C TYR A 46 10.76 15.25 35.55
N MET A 47 11.28 16.45 35.37
CA MET A 47 10.63 17.48 34.54
C MET A 47 11.08 17.33 33.09
N ILE A 48 10.14 17.18 32.16
CA ILE A 48 10.41 17.17 30.73
C ILE A 48 10.93 18.54 30.30
N PRO A 49 12.14 18.64 29.71
CA PRO A 49 12.76 19.92 29.36
C PRO A 49 11.92 20.77 28.41
N LYS A 50 11.92 22.10 28.67
CA LYS A 50 11.12 23.05 27.88
C LYS A 50 11.74 23.44 26.53
N GLY A 51 13.03 23.14 26.34
CA GLY A 51 13.81 23.57 25.17
C GLY A 51 13.75 22.66 23.97
N ASP A 52 13.20 21.45 24.11
CA ASP A 52 13.20 20.45 23.04
C ASP A 52 11.89 20.48 22.23
N VAL A 53 12.02 20.59 20.91
CA VAL A 53 10.88 20.62 19.98
C VAL A 53 10.23 19.25 19.86
N LEU A 54 10.98 18.18 20.06
CA LEU A 54 10.51 16.79 19.95
C LEU A 54 9.53 16.41 21.07
N THR A 55 9.38 17.23 22.10
CA THR A 55 8.36 17.04 23.15
C THR A 55 6.93 17.38 22.70
N LYS A 56 6.77 17.93 21.51
CA LYS A 56 5.47 18.10 20.86
C LYS A 56 5.05 16.82 20.17
N VAL A 57 4.08 16.14 20.72
CA VAL A 57 3.58 14.86 20.20
C VAL A 57 2.42 15.12 19.25
N PRO A 58 2.55 14.82 17.95
CA PRO A 58 1.45 14.95 17.00
C PRO A 58 0.24 14.07 17.36
N PRO A 59 -0.93 14.30 16.75
CA PRO A 59 -2.11 13.47 16.97
C PRO A 59 -1.81 11.98 16.69
N TYR A 60 -2.27 11.12 17.57
CA TYR A 60 -2.17 9.66 17.42
C TYR A 60 -0.73 9.16 17.22
N GLN A 61 0.25 9.84 17.82
CA GLN A 61 1.65 9.44 17.77
C GLN A 61 2.17 9.06 19.16
N HIS A 62 3.25 8.31 19.15
CA HIS A 62 3.96 7.84 20.34
C HIS A 62 5.21 8.68 20.59
N ILE A 63 5.61 8.75 21.84
CA ILE A 63 6.89 9.29 22.27
C ILE A 63 7.50 8.35 23.30
N LEU A 64 8.75 7.95 23.10
CA LEU A 64 9.45 6.96 23.90
C LEU A 64 10.38 7.62 24.89
N PHE A 65 10.42 7.09 26.12
CA PHE A 65 11.34 7.50 27.18
C PHE A 65 12.16 6.32 27.67
N TRP A 66 13.45 6.52 27.83
CA TRP A 66 14.39 5.56 28.37
C TRP A 66 14.52 5.71 29.89
N ALA A 67 14.24 4.65 30.63
CA ALA A 67 14.38 4.61 32.09
C ALA A 67 15.77 4.10 32.50
N ASP A 68 16.80 4.86 32.15
CA ASP A 68 18.21 4.50 32.36
C ASP A 68 18.90 5.28 33.48
N ASN A 69 18.17 6.14 34.18
CA ASN A 69 18.69 7.01 35.24
C ASN A 69 19.84 7.93 34.78
N LYS A 70 19.80 8.36 33.50
CA LYS A 70 20.87 9.20 32.91
C LYS A 70 20.31 10.40 32.18
N PRO A 71 19.68 11.36 32.87
CA PRO A 71 19.04 12.54 32.26
C PRO A 71 20.03 13.43 31.49
N THR A 72 21.33 13.28 31.71
CA THR A 72 22.37 14.01 30.97
C THR A 72 22.52 13.57 29.51
N ARG A 73 21.93 12.42 29.13
CA ARG A 73 21.98 11.89 27.76
C ARG A 73 20.98 12.58 26.83
N GLY A 74 19.96 13.22 27.35
CA GLY A 74 18.96 13.94 26.55
C GLY A 74 17.59 13.96 27.18
N THR A 75 16.67 14.65 26.51
CA THR A 75 15.29 14.88 26.99
C THR A 75 14.51 13.59 27.24
N PHE A 76 14.82 12.53 26.52
CA PHE A 76 14.09 11.25 26.58
C PHE A 76 14.73 10.22 27.50
N HIS A 77 15.77 10.60 28.27
CA HIS A 77 16.41 9.79 29.29
C HIS A 77 15.99 10.28 30.67
N VAL A 78 15.15 9.50 31.36
CA VAL A 78 14.64 9.92 32.66
C VAL A 78 15.64 9.62 33.79
N ASN A 79 15.43 10.25 34.96
CA ASN A 79 16.29 10.13 36.13
C ASN A 79 15.89 9.00 37.09
N PHE A 80 15.24 7.96 36.55
CA PHE A 80 14.89 6.75 37.29
C PHE A 80 15.02 5.52 36.38
N THR A 81 14.94 4.33 36.97
CA THR A 81 14.97 3.05 36.24
C THR A 81 13.84 2.16 36.69
N LEU A 82 13.48 1.18 35.87
CA LEU A 82 12.47 0.18 36.17
C LEU A 82 13.14 -1.11 36.65
N ASP A 83 12.61 -1.72 37.71
CA ASP A 83 13.13 -2.94 38.33
C ASP A 83 12.22 -4.13 38.01
N PRO A 84 12.69 -5.16 37.31
CA PRO A 84 11.88 -6.32 36.96
C PRO A 84 11.43 -7.16 38.16
N THR A 85 12.09 -7.02 39.30
CA THR A 85 11.80 -7.81 40.51
C THR A 85 10.70 -7.21 41.39
N LYS A 86 10.30 -5.96 41.12
CA LYS A 86 9.31 -5.22 41.91
C LYS A 86 8.17 -4.70 41.03
N ASP A 87 7.07 -4.36 41.69
CA ASP A 87 6.03 -3.59 41.03
C ASP A 87 6.58 -2.19 40.70
N ASN A 88 6.47 -1.80 39.44
CA ASN A 88 6.88 -0.47 38.99
C ASN A 88 5.66 0.43 38.87
N TYR A 89 5.83 1.66 39.29
CA TYR A 89 4.86 2.73 39.10
C TYR A 89 5.40 3.71 38.07
N ILE A 90 4.59 4.14 37.14
CA ILE A 90 4.93 5.20 36.18
C ILE A 90 3.73 6.12 36.09
N ALA A 91 3.95 7.41 36.25
CA ALA A 91 2.89 8.40 36.12
C ALA A 91 3.39 9.65 35.40
N LEU A 92 2.43 10.26 34.69
CA LEU A 92 2.59 11.55 34.03
C LEU A 92 1.73 12.58 34.76
N TYR A 93 2.36 13.66 35.20
CA TYR A 93 1.72 14.83 35.81
C TYR A 93 1.83 16.05 34.89
N ASP A 94 0.86 16.91 34.95
CA ASP A 94 0.86 18.19 34.25
C ASP A 94 2.00 19.11 34.73
N ALA A 95 2.23 20.18 34.00
CA ALA A 95 3.24 21.20 34.29
C ALA A 95 3.07 21.90 35.65
N ASP A 96 1.90 21.80 36.26
CA ASP A 96 1.64 22.26 37.66
C ASP A 96 2.31 21.33 38.70
N GLY A 97 2.67 20.08 38.30
CA GLY A 97 3.27 19.05 39.13
C GLY A 97 2.35 18.50 40.23
N THR A 98 1.03 18.64 40.04
CA THR A 98 -0.01 18.19 40.99
C THR A 98 -1.14 17.44 40.29
N THR A 99 -1.49 17.87 39.10
CA THR A 99 -2.56 17.24 38.31
C THR A 99 -2.06 15.97 37.64
N LEU A 100 -2.58 14.83 38.05
CA LEU A 100 -2.28 13.52 37.41
C LEU A 100 -2.98 13.44 36.07
N ILE A 101 -2.23 13.15 35.00
CA ILE A 101 -2.74 12.94 33.65
C ILE A 101 -3.03 11.47 33.43
N ASP A 102 -2.03 10.59 33.66
CA ASP A 102 -2.20 9.13 33.54
C ASP A 102 -1.21 8.42 34.46
N GLU A 103 -1.57 7.20 34.90
CA GLU A 103 -0.71 6.34 35.70
C GLU A 103 -0.82 4.88 35.30
N VAL A 104 0.26 4.14 35.45
CA VAL A 104 0.28 2.69 35.27
C VAL A 104 1.10 2.01 36.35
N LYS A 105 0.61 0.87 36.80
CA LYS A 105 1.36 -0.05 37.65
C LYS A 105 1.73 -1.27 36.83
N VAL A 106 3.02 -1.48 36.65
CA VAL A 106 3.57 -2.64 35.96
C VAL A 106 3.91 -3.69 37.02
N PRO A 107 3.29 -4.86 37.00
CA PRO A 107 3.50 -5.89 38.02
C PRO A 107 4.95 -6.41 37.96
N ALA A 108 5.43 -6.91 39.10
CA ALA A 108 6.74 -7.60 39.20
C ALA A 108 6.77 -8.86 38.31
N GLY A 109 7.97 -9.37 38.07
CA GLY A 109 8.17 -10.60 37.30
C GLY A 109 8.04 -10.43 35.80
N GLN A 110 8.37 -9.25 35.29
CA GLN A 110 8.39 -8.99 33.85
C GLN A 110 9.47 -9.83 33.17
N VAL A 111 9.11 -10.45 32.06
CA VAL A 111 9.99 -11.32 31.26
C VAL A 111 10.75 -10.46 30.24
N ALA A 112 11.96 -10.91 29.88
CA ALA A 112 12.76 -10.26 28.87
C ALA A 112 12.03 -10.15 27.52
N ASP A 113 12.17 -9.00 26.89
CA ASP A 113 11.62 -8.69 25.57
C ASP A 113 10.09 -8.85 25.43
N ILE A 114 9.38 -8.81 26.56
CA ILE A 114 7.91 -8.72 26.61
C ILE A 114 7.52 -7.34 27.11
N SER A 115 6.62 -6.67 26.38
CA SER A 115 6.09 -5.37 26.77
C SER A 115 4.81 -5.52 27.60
N TYR A 116 4.62 -4.68 28.60
CA TYR A 116 3.34 -4.50 29.29
C TYR A 116 2.66 -3.26 28.72
N ALA A 117 1.61 -3.47 27.94
CA ALA A 117 1.01 -2.43 27.12
C ALA A 117 -0.52 -2.49 27.15
N ARG A 118 -1.18 -1.44 26.67
CA ARG A 118 -2.62 -1.48 26.40
C ARG A 118 -2.88 -2.34 25.17
N GLU A 119 -3.99 -3.07 25.16
CA GLU A 119 -4.43 -3.93 24.06
C GLU A 119 -4.57 -3.15 22.74
N MET A 120 -5.06 -1.92 22.84
CA MET A 120 -5.09 -0.94 21.74
C MET A 120 -4.52 0.39 22.22
N ASP A 121 -3.95 1.16 21.32
CA ASP A 121 -3.37 2.46 21.63
C ASP A 121 -4.39 3.38 22.32
N GLY A 122 -4.01 3.90 23.48
CA GLY A 122 -4.81 4.80 24.30
C GLY A 122 -6.04 4.19 24.98
N THR A 123 -6.41 2.92 24.69
CA THR A 123 -7.62 2.28 25.23
C THR A 123 -7.39 0.80 25.55
N GLY A 124 -8.39 0.16 26.19
CA GLY A 124 -8.33 -1.26 26.51
C GLY A 124 -7.62 -1.59 27.80
N LYS A 125 -7.46 -2.89 28.04
CA LYS A 125 -6.82 -3.43 29.24
C LYS A 125 -5.30 -3.44 29.07
N TRP A 126 -4.59 -3.39 30.18
CA TRP A 126 -3.15 -3.63 30.21
C TRP A 126 -2.88 -5.14 30.14
N ILE A 127 -2.08 -5.55 29.18
CA ILE A 127 -1.72 -6.95 28.93
C ILE A 127 -0.23 -7.09 28.64
N SER A 128 0.31 -8.27 28.84
CA SER A 128 1.67 -8.61 28.41
C SER A 128 1.65 -9.00 26.93
N MET A 129 2.44 -8.30 26.12
CA MET A 129 2.52 -8.49 24.68
C MET A 129 3.89 -9.05 24.31
N THR A 130 3.92 -10.19 23.63
CA THR A 130 5.15 -10.82 23.12
C THR A 130 5.73 -10.05 21.94
N LYS A 131 4.87 -9.34 21.21
CA LYS A 131 5.30 -8.46 20.14
C LYS A 131 5.51 -7.06 20.68
N VAL A 132 6.73 -6.58 20.59
CA VAL A 132 7.14 -5.25 21.02
C VAL A 132 7.13 -4.31 19.83
N THR A 133 6.43 -3.18 19.98
CA THR A 133 6.14 -2.22 18.91
C THR A 133 6.60 -0.82 19.28
N PRO A 134 7.92 -0.56 19.40
CA PRO A 134 8.43 0.76 19.79
C PRO A 134 8.04 1.80 18.73
N SER A 135 7.45 2.91 19.18
CA SER A 135 6.98 4.04 18.35
C SER A 135 5.98 3.65 17.26
N THR A 136 5.28 2.54 17.45
CA THR A 136 4.29 2.01 16.49
C THR A 136 3.05 1.53 17.24
N ASN A 137 1.92 1.46 16.53
CA ASN A 137 0.65 1.04 17.12
C ASN A 137 0.73 -0.38 17.72
N ASN A 138 0.10 -0.59 18.88
CA ASN A 138 0.04 -1.88 19.57
C ASN A 138 -0.70 -2.93 18.75
N VAL A 139 -1.72 -2.53 18.00
CA VAL A 139 -2.38 -3.39 17.01
C VAL A 139 -1.60 -3.31 15.72
N THR A 140 -0.59 -4.15 15.58
CA THR A 140 0.08 -4.33 14.29
C THR A 140 -0.67 -5.37 13.48
N LEU A 141 -1.11 -4.98 12.30
CA LEU A 141 -1.67 -5.90 11.30
C LEU A 141 -0.53 -6.77 10.70
N ASP A 142 0.06 -7.63 11.52
CA ASP A 142 1.07 -8.58 11.03
C ASP A 142 0.47 -9.65 10.16
N THR A 143 -0.77 -9.95 10.41
CA THR A 143 -1.58 -10.81 9.57
C THR A 143 -2.72 -9.98 9.01
N ASN A 144 -2.73 -9.83 7.70
CA ASN A 144 -3.88 -9.29 7.04
C ASN A 144 -5.01 -10.33 7.17
N GLU A 145 -6.02 -10.06 8.00
CA GLU A 145 -7.17 -10.97 8.19
C GLU A 145 -7.77 -11.45 6.87
N LYS A 146 -7.72 -10.61 5.83
CA LYS A 146 -8.17 -10.97 4.49
C LYS A 146 -7.29 -12.04 3.86
N VAL A 147 -5.97 -11.96 4.09
CA VAL A 147 -5.01 -12.95 3.59
C VAL A 147 -5.15 -14.26 4.37
N GLU A 148 -5.31 -14.21 5.70
CA GLU A 148 -5.57 -15.41 6.51
C GLU A 148 -6.88 -16.09 6.16
N ASN A 149 -7.95 -15.32 6.03
CA ASN A 149 -9.24 -15.83 5.61
C ASN A 149 -9.18 -16.41 4.20
N PHE A 150 -8.42 -15.77 3.31
CA PHE A 150 -8.18 -16.28 1.96
C PHE A 150 -7.40 -17.59 2.00
N GLN A 151 -6.30 -17.64 2.73
CA GLN A 151 -5.45 -18.82 2.85
C GLN A 151 -6.19 -20.01 3.51
N ARG A 152 -7.08 -19.73 4.46
CA ARG A 152 -7.92 -20.76 5.13
C ARG A 152 -9.02 -21.28 4.21
N ASN A 153 -9.61 -20.42 3.37
CA ASN A 153 -10.73 -20.78 2.50
C ASN A 153 -10.29 -21.30 1.12
N ASP A 154 -9.12 -20.88 0.64
CA ASP A 154 -8.60 -21.25 -0.68
C ASP A 154 -7.07 -21.42 -0.64
N SER A 155 -6.60 -22.37 0.14
CA SER A 155 -5.16 -22.65 0.33
C SER A 155 -4.42 -23.03 -0.95
N TRP A 156 -5.14 -23.49 -1.99
CA TRP A 156 -4.59 -23.90 -3.28
C TRP A 156 -4.83 -22.89 -4.40
N GLY A 157 -5.54 -21.81 -4.14
CA GLY A 157 -5.87 -20.80 -5.15
C GLY A 157 -6.89 -21.23 -6.21
N ILE A 158 -7.55 -22.38 -6.01
CA ILE A 158 -8.51 -22.95 -6.99
C ILE A 158 -9.74 -22.04 -7.10
N GLY A 159 -10.27 -21.55 -5.98
CA GLY A 159 -11.40 -20.64 -5.97
C GLY A 159 -11.11 -19.35 -6.71
N MET A 160 -9.92 -18.78 -6.51
CA MET A 160 -9.47 -17.58 -7.23
C MET A 160 -9.33 -17.84 -8.74
N THR A 161 -8.79 -19.00 -9.11
CA THR A 161 -8.63 -19.38 -10.50
C THR A 161 -9.97 -19.53 -11.21
N ILE A 162 -10.94 -20.24 -10.58
CA ILE A 162 -12.29 -20.43 -11.12
C ILE A 162 -13.02 -19.09 -11.26
N THR A 163 -12.94 -18.23 -10.25
CA THR A 163 -13.58 -16.90 -10.33
C THR A 163 -12.97 -16.02 -11.41
N ALA A 164 -11.65 -16.02 -11.57
CA ALA A 164 -10.99 -15.29 -12.65
C ALA A 164 -11.41 -15.78 -14.03
N MET A 165 -11.45 -17.10 -14.24
CA MET A 165 -11.94 -17.69 -15.50
C MET A 165 -13.42 -17.36 -15.74
N ALA A 166 -14.26 -17.46 -14.72
CA ALA A 166 -15.69 -17.15 -14.84
C ALA A 166 -15.93 -15.70 -15.27
N VAL A 167 -15.19 -14.75 -14.72
CA VAL A 167 -15.27 -13.32 -15.11
C VAL A 167 -14.89 -13.13 -16.57
N VAL A 168 -13.82 -13.77 -17.05
CA VAL A 168 -13.40 -13.68 -18.46
C VAL A 168 -14.45 -14.28 -19.38
N PHE A 169 -14.95 -15.49 -19.09
CA PHE A 169 -16.00 -16.11 -19.91
C PHE A 169 -17.28 -15.31 -19.90
N LEU A 170 -17.68 -14.74 -18.77
CA LEU A 170 -18.85 -13.87 -18.70
C LEU A 170 -18.66 -12.62 -19.59
N GLY A 171 -17.47 -12.03 -19.56
CA GLY A 171 -17.11 -10.91 -20.45
C GLY A 171 -17.23 -11.30 -21.94
N LEU A 172 -16.72 -12.48 -22.33
CA LEU A 172 -16.82 -12.98 -23.69
C LEU A 172 -18.28 -13.26 -24.12
N ILE A 173 -19.10 -13.80 -23.21
CA ILE A 173 -20.54 -14.04 -23.48
C ILE A 173 -21.26 -12.71 -23.71
N VAL A 174 -21.03 -11.72 -22.88
CA VAL A 174 -21.62 -10.38 -23.04
C VAL A 174 -21.20 -9.77 -24.37
N LEU A 175 -19.91 -9.83 -24.69
CA LEU A 175 -19.39 -9.32 -25.95
C LEU A 175 -20.02 -10.04 -27.16
N TYR A 176 -20.15 -11.37 -27.11
CA TYR A 176 -20.84 -12.15 -28.13
C TYR A 176 -22.29 -11.71 -28.30
N LEU A 177 -23.03 -11.51 -27.20
CA LEU A 177 -24.42 -11.03 -27.25
C LEU A 177 -24.54 -9.65 -27.89
N VAL A 178 -23.61 -8.73 -27.54
CA VAL A 178 -23.56 -7.40 -28.14
C VAL A 178 -23.31 -7.49 -29.65
N PHE A 179 -22.31 -8.26 -30.09
CA PHE A 179 -22.05 -8.41 -31.52
C PHE A 179 -23.19 -9.12 -32.27
N LYS A 180 -23.81 -10.11 -31.66
CA LYS A 180 -24.98 -10.76 -32.24
C LYS A 180 -26.15 -9.79 -32.44
N GLN A 181 -26.42 -8.94 -31.45
CA GLN A 181 -27.47 -7.94 -31.54
C GLN A 181 -27.15 -6.85 -32.57
N THR A 182 -25.94 -6.33 -32.57
CA THR A 182 -25.51 -5.31 -33.54
C THR A 182 -25.48 -5.86 -34.96
N GLY A 183 -25.01 -7.10 -35.16
CA GLY A 183 -25.07 -7.77 -36.44
C GLY A 183 -26.48 -7.95 -36.96
N ASN A 184 -27.39 -8.43 -36.10
CA ASN A 184 -28.79 -8.60 -36.46
C ASN A 184 -29.47 -7.24 -36.74
N ALA A 185 -29.12 -6.17 -36.03
CA ALA A 185 -29.62 -4.84 -36.28
C ALA A 185 -29.13 -4.29 -37.64
N ALA A 186 -27.84 -4.49 -37.94
CA ALA A 186 -27.25 -4.10 -39.21
C ALA A 186 -27.90 -4.83 -40.43
N ILE A 187 -28.10 -6.15 -40.31
CA ILE A 187 -28.82 -6.93 -41.36
C ILE A 187 -30.23 -6.44 -41.54
N ARG A 188 -30.99 -6.20 -40.48
CA ARG A 188 -32.35 -5.64 -40.55
C ARG A 188 -32.37 -4.26 -41.18
N ALA A 189 -31.41 -3.40 -40.89
CA ALA A 189 -31.27 -2.07 -41.48
C ALA A 189 -30.97 -2.15 -42.97
N SER A 190 -30.03 -3.04 -43.38
CA SER A 190 -29.69 -3.28 -44.77
C SER A 190 -30.90 -3.81 -45.56
N GLN A 191 -31.63 -4.80 -45.02
CA GLN A 191 -32.87 -5.32 -45.66
C GLN A 191 -33.97 -4.27 -45.80
N ARG A 192 -34.13 -3.37 -44.81
CA ARG A 192 -35.09 -2.26 -44.89
C ARG A 192 -34.70 -1.27 -45.98
N ASN A 193 -33.43 -0.94 -46.11
CA ASN A 193 -32.93 -0.05 -47.15
C ASN A 193 -33.05 -0.66 -48.54
N ALA A 194 -32.72 -1.97 -48.67
CA ALA A 194 -32.90 -2.71 -49.92
C ALA A 194 -34.39 -2.78 -50.37
N LYS A 195 -35.31 -3.02 -49.41
CA LYS A 195 -36.74 -3.02 -49.69
C LYS A 195 -37.26 -1.62 -50.10
N LYS A 196 -36.76 -0.53 -49.52
CA LYS A 196 -37.11 0.84 -49.89
C LYS A 196 -36.61 1.17 -51.31
N ALA A 197 -35.36 0.85 -51.61
CA ALA A 197 -34.76 1.06 -52.92
C ALA A 197 -35.49 0.26 -54.04
N ALA A 198 -35.95 -0.96 -53.75
CA ALA A 198 -36.73 -1.78 -54.67
C ALA A 198 -38.14 -1.26 -54.89
N ALA A 199 -38.79 -0.68 -53.88
CA ALA A 199 -40.09 -0.04 -54.00
C ALA A 199 -40.03 1.22 -54.88
N GLU A 200 -38.92 1.96 -54.84
CA GLU A 200 -38.68 3.13 -55.70
C GLU A 200 -38.32 2.75 -57.14
N SER A 201 -37.68 1.59 -57.37
CA SER A 201 -37.19 1.17 -58.69
C SER A 201 -38.11 0.21 -59.44
N GLY A 202 -39.23 -0.21 -58.86
CA GLY A 202 -40.23 -1.09 -59.50
C GLY A 202 -39.72 -2.54 -59.81
N LYS A 203 -38.55 -2.90 -59.30
CA LYS A 203 -37.97 -4.24 -59.45
C LYS A 203 -38.25 -5.11 -58.23
N ALA A 204 -38.75 -6.36 -58.47
CA ALA A 204 -38.93 -7.34 -57.40
C ALA A 204 -37.56 -7.72 -56.81
N VAL A 205 -37.45 -7.53 -55.49
CA VAL A 205 -36.24 -7.97 -54.72
C VAL A 205 -36.37 -9.44 -54.51
N SER A 206 -35.40 -10.23 -55.01
CA SER A 206 -35.23 -11.61 -54.56
C SER A 206 -34.99 -11.65 -53.06
N ALA A 207 -35.66 -12.54 -52.34
CA ALA A 207 -35.61 -12.66 -50.89
C ALA A 207 -34.23 -12.99 -50.33
N ASP A 208 -33.22 -13.17 -51.17
CA ASP A 208 -31.89 -13.62 -50.88
C ASP A 208 -30.79 -12.54 -50.98
N ALA A 209 -31.18 -11.28 -51.31
CA ALA A 209 -30.24 -10.17 -51.55
C ALA A 209 -29.67 -9.53 -50.25
N GLY A 210 -29.66 -10.23 -49.15
CA GLY A 210 -29.14 -9.71 -47.87
C GLY A 210 -28.29 -10.68 -47.05
N GLN A 211 -28.07 -11.87 -47.63
CA GLN A 211 -27.31 -12.91 -46.95
C GLN A 211 -26.21 -13.43 -47.86
N GLU A 212 -25.41 -12.51 -48.44
CA GLU A 212 -24.15 -12.92 -48.99
C GLU A 212 -23.25 -13.35 -47.83
N ASN A 213 -23.00 -14.66 -47.78
CA ASN A 213 -22.13 -15.30 -46.81
C ASN A 213 -20.76 -14.59 -46.90
N GLY A 214 -20.16 -14.19 -45.77
CA GLY A 214 -18.85 -13.55 -45.76
C GLY A 214 -17.79 -14.34 -46.51
N GLU A 215 -18.00 -15.66 -46.65
CA GLU A 215 -17.21 -16.57 -47.50
C GLU A 215 -17.29 -16.23 -48.98
N VAL A 216 -18.46 -15.83 -49.49
CA VAL A 216 -18.64 -15.44 -50.89
C VAL A 216 -17.95 -14.10 -51.16
N LEU A 217 -18.06 -13.15 -50.25
CA LEU A 217 -17.33 -11.88 -50.34
C LEU A 217 -15.81 -12.07 -50.25
N ALA A 218 -15.36 -12.95 -49.38
CA ALA A 218 -13.93 -13.30 -49.27
C ALA A 218 -13.46 -14.02 -50.58
N ALA A 219 -14.22 -14.92 -51.12
CA ALA A 219 -13.89 -15.59 -52.38
C ALA A 219 -13.84 -14.63 -53.56
N ILE A 220 -14.79 -13.69 -53.66
CA ILE A 220 -14.78 -12.67 -54.69
C ILE A 220 -13.59 -11.72 -54.52
N ALA A 221 -13.27 -11.31 -53.31
CA ALA A 221 -12.12 -10.45 -53.02
C ALA A 221 -10.80 -11.13 -53.38
N THR A 222 -10.67 -12.44 -53.08
CA THR A 222 -9.47 -13.23 -53.42
C THR A 222 -9.38 -13.42 -54.94
N ALA A 223 -10.48 -13.72 -55.65
CA ALA A 223 -10.49 -13.82 -57.07
C ALA A 223 -10.19 -12.50 -57.82
N LEU A 224 -10.66 -11.39 -57.29
CA LEU A 224 -10.31 -10.06 -57.79
C LEU A 224 -8.85 -9.72 -57.52
N TYR A 225 -8.30 -10.14 -56.39
CA TYR A 225 -6.89 -9.96 -56.06
C TYR A 225 -6.00 -10.78 -56.97
N GLU A 226 -6.33 -12.05 -57.26
CA GLU A 226 -5.59 -12.91 -58.19
C GLU A 226 -5.72 -12.47 -59.64
N MET A 227 -6.83 -11.81 -60.03
CA MET A 227 -7.07 -11.33 -61.39
C MET A 227 -6.44 -9.95 -61.65
N SER A 228 -6.01 -9.24 -60.62
CA SER A 228 -5.27 -8.00 -60.77
C SER A 228 -3.78 -8.31 -61.04
N ASP A 229 -3.39 -8.28 -62.30
CA ASP A 229 -2.03 -8.54 -62.79
C ASP A 229 -0.97 -7.51 -62.28
N ASP A 230 -1.39 -6.56 -61.45
CA ASP A 230 -0.53 -5.47 -60.93
C ASP A 230 0.19 -5.79 -59.61
N ASN A 231 0.09 -7.03 -59.11
CA ASN A 231 0.72 -7.42 -57.84
C ASN A 231 2.02 -8.22 -58.01
N HIS A 232 2.71 -8.04 -59.12
CA HIS A 232 4.12 -8.41 -59.12
C HIS A 232 4.89 -7.42 -58.28
N ASP A 233 5.51 -7.91 -57.22
CA ASP A 233 6.52 -7.17 -56.45
C ASP A 233 7.44 -6.47 -57.45
N ILE A 234 7.41 -5.16 -57.42
CA ILE A 234 8.35 -4.32 -58.17
C ILE A 234 9.70 -4.53 -57.48
N GLU A 235 10.48 -5.50 -57.93
CA GLU A 235 11.81 -5.84 -57.41
C GLU A 235 12.80 -4.68 -57.44
N ASN A 236 12.41 -3.51 -57.98
CA ASN A 236 13.20 -2.30 -58.05
C ASN A 236 12.92 -1.28 -56.95
N THR A 237 12.22 -1.66 -55.86
CA THR A 237 12.04 -0.76 -54.73
C THR A 237 13.35 -0.68 -53.94
N VAL A 238 14.14 0.36 -54.20
CA VAL A 238 15.35 0.70 -53.42
C VAL A 238 14.87 1.06 -52.00
N LEU A 239 14.94 0.10 -51.09
CA LEU A 239 14.73 0.35 -49.65
C LEU A 239 15.86 1.22 -49.14
N THR A 240 15.65 2.53 -49.17
CA THR A 240 16.55 3.49 -48.52
C THR A 240 16.31 3.43 -47.01
N ILE A 241 17.07 2.58 -46.31
CA ILE A 241 17.09 2.58 -44.85
C ILE A 241 17.62 3.90 -44.35
N ARG A 242 16.75 4.88 -44.11
CA ARG A 242 17.12 6.11 -43.44
C ARG A 242 17.45 5.75 -41.97
N LYS A 243 18.72 5.85 -41.61
CA LYS A 243 19.17 5.74 -40.22
C LYS A 243 18.45 6.81 -39.39
N VAL A 244 17.40 6.42 -38.70
CA VAL A 244 16.72 7.30 -37.75
C VAL A 244 17.71 7.59 -36.63
N GLN A 245 18.26 8.80 -36.55
CA GLN A 245 18.95 9.25 -35.36
C GLN A 245 17.96 9.23 -34.21
N ARG A 246 18.08 8.23 -33.34
CA ARG A 246 17.32 8.19 -32.11
C ARG A 246 17.71 9.41 -31.28
N SER A 247 16.76 10.24 -30.93
CA SER A 247 16.95 11.30 -29.98
C SER A 247 17.57 10.73 -28.70
N TYR A 248 18.60 11.38 -28.18
CA TYR A 248 19.22 11.01 -26.91
C TYR A 248 18.18 10.84 -25.79
N SER A 249 18.14 9.67 -25.20
CA SER A 249 17.34 9.41 -24.01
C SER A 249 18.28 9.26 -22.81
N PRO A 250 18.10 10.01 -21.73
CA PRO A 250 18.90 9.87 -20.52
C PRO A 250 18.89 8.44 -19.96
N TRP A 251 17.81 7.71 -20.16
CA TRP A 251 17.63 6.34 -19.65
C TRP A 251 18.33 5.26 -20.47
N SER A 252 18.66 5.53 -21.73
CA SER A 252 19.37 4.60 -22.61
C SER A 252 20.87 4.88 -22.73
N SER A 253 21.35 5.90 -22.05
CA SER A 253 22.75 6.34 -22.11
C SER A 253 23.62 5.59 -21.10
N LYS A 254 24.71 4.99 -21.58
CA LYS A 254 25.76 4.40 -20.73
C LYS A 254 26.61 5.43 -19.98
N ILE A 255 26.40 6.73 -20.24
CA ILE A 255 27.18 7.83 -19.61
C ILE A 255 27.07 7.83 -18.10
N TYR A 256 25.89 7.47 -17.55
CA TYR A 256 25.67 7.40 -16.10
C TYR A 256 26.43 6.28 -15.39
N ASN A 257 26.94 5.29 -16.14
CA ASN A 257 27.73 4.18 -15.60
C ASN A 257 29.24 4.41 -15.71
N LEU A 258 29.68 5.53 -16.30
CA LEU A 258 31.09 5.86 -16.46
C LEU A 258 31.51 6.79 -15.32
N ARG A 259 32.56 6.42 -14.60
CA ARG A 259 33.17 7.25 -13.54
C ARG A 259 33.90 8.50 -14.07
N GLN A 260 34.20 8.54 -15.38
CA GLN A 260 34.82 9.69 -16.07
C GLN A 260 34.14 9.92 -17.41
N ALA A 261 33.85 11.17 -17.74
CA ALA A 261 33.30 11.54 -19.03
C ALA A 261 34.29 11.20 -20.17
N PRO A 262 33.85 10.58 -21.29
CA PRO A 262 34.73 10.30 -22.41
C PRO A 262 35.25 11.60 -23.00
N VAL A 263 36.56 11.72 -23.12
CA VAL A 263 37.21 12.84 -23.78
C VAL A 263 37.04 12.67 -25.30
N ARG A 264 36.47 13.67 -25.94
CA ARG A 264 36.29 13.71 -27.40
C ARG A 264 37.68 13.91 -28.04
N LYS A 265 38.14 12.93 -28.83
CA LYS A 265 39.31 13.09 -29.74
C LYS A 265 38.87 13.80 -31.00
#